data_333c8fd0195e62246ba3ae9cfc6283b3
#
_entry.id   333c8fd0195e62246ba3ae9cfc6283b3
#
_cell.length_a   1.000
_cell.length_b   1.000
_cell.length_c   1.000
_cell.angle_alpha   90.00
_cell.angle_beta   90.00
_cell.angle_gamma   90.00
#
_symmetry.space_group_name_H-M   'P 1'
#
loop_
_entity.id
_entity.type
_entity.pdbx_description
1 polymer ?
#
loop_
_entity_poly.entity_id
_entity_poly.type
_entity_poly.pdbx_seq_one_letter_code
_entity_poly.pdbx_strand_id
1 'polypeptide(L)'
;SAASDVYKRQDQNTLISFLSDKESHRITVFTDVDCGYCRKLHDQIGEYNKLGISIDYAAYPRSGIGTNAFTKMVSAWCSVNPHKALTDLKKGKEINVKFCENQPIAKHYTIGKKIGISGTPAIITSSGELLPGYISPDELYKRLRG
;
A
#
# COMPACT_ATOMS: atom_id res chain seq x y z
N SER A 1 -17.28 -1.80 -11.20
CA SER A 1 -16.06 -2.08 -11.98
C SER A 1 -15.29 -3.25 -11.38
N ALA A 2 -14.39 -3.83 -12.15
CA ALA A 2 -13.53 -4.91 -11.67
C ALA A 2 -12.69 -4.48 -10.45
N ALA A 3 -12.12 -3.27 -10.51
CA ALA A 3 -11.33 -2.74 -9.40
C ALA A 3 -12.19 -2.52 -8.15
N SER A 4 -13.42 -2.00 -8.31
CA SER A 4 -14.34 -1.81 -7.20
C SER A 4 -14.73 -3.13 -6.56
N ASP A 5 -15.04 -4.17 -7.36
CA ASP A 5 -15.41 -5.48 -6.86
C ASP A 5 -14.27 -6.12 -6.09
N VAL A 6 -13.05 -6.00 -6.61
CA VAL A 6 -11.85 -6.54 -5.96
C VAL A 6 -11.56 -5.79 -4.67
N TYR A 7 -11.68 -4.47 -4.66
CA TYR A 7 -11.52 -3.65 -3.47
C TYR A 7 -12.45 -4.11 -2.35
N LYS A 8 -13.72 -4.34 -2.67
CA LYS A 8 -14.72 -4.79 -1.69
C LYS A 8 -14.44 -6.18 -1.14
N ARG A 9 -13.78 -7.04 -1.92
CA ARG A 9 -13.43 -8.40 -1.50
C ARG A 9 -12.13 -8.47 -0.72
N GLN A 10 -11.32 -7.41 -0.76
CA GLN A 10 -10.05 -7.38 -0.07
C GLN A 10 -10.28 -7.29 1.44
N ASP A 11 -9.65 -8.21 2.19
CA ASP A 11 -9.76 -8.20 3.64
C ASP A 11 -8.98 -7.01 4.22
N GLN A 12 -9.72 -6.04 4.75
CA GLN A 12 -9.14 -4.83 5.34
C GLN A 12 -8.18 -5.13 6.50
N ASN A 13 -8.39 -6.26 7.20
CA ASN A 13 -7.52 -6.66 8.31
C ASN A 13 -6.14 -7.10 7.86
N THR A 14 -5.96 -7.37 6.55
CA THR A 14 -4.66 -7.75 6.01
C THR A 14 -3.84 -6.56 5.50
N LEU A 15 -4.39 -5.35 5.56
CA LEU A 15 -3.71 -4.14 5.10
C LEU A 15 -2.99 -3.46 6.27
N ILE A 16 -1.91 -2.74 5.96
CA ILE A 16 -1.25 -1.90 6.97
C ILE A 16 -1.78 -0.49 6.79
N SER A 17 -2.45 0.02 7.83
CA SER A 17 -3.19 1.28 7.75
C SER A 17 -2.47 2.42 8.46
N PHE A 18 -2.35 3.56 7.77
CA PHE A 18 -1.86 4.80 8.34
C PHE A 18 -3.03 5.79 8.32
N LEU A 19 -3.69 5.91 9.47
CA LEU A 19 -4.97 6.59 9.58
C LEU A 19 -4.82 8.08 9.88
N SER A 20 -5.67 8.89 9.24
CA SER A 20 -5.82 10.31 9.58
C SER A 20 -6.71 10.45 10.81
N ASP A 21 -6.37 11.38 11.70
CA ASP A 21 -7.20 11.69 12.87
C ASP A 21 -8.53 12.35 12.47
N LYS A 22 -8.61 12.88 11.26
CA LYS A 22 -9.79 13.57 10.73
C LYS A 22 -10.16 13.03 9.37
N GLU A 23 -10.24 11.72 9.25
CA GLU A 23 -10.47 11.04 7.99
C GLU A 23 -11.70 11.56 7.25
N SER A 24 -11.50 12.02 6.01
CA SER A 24 -12.57 12.36 5.07
C SER A 24 -12.53 11.45 3.83
N HIS A 25 -11.38 10.86 3.57
CA HIS A 25 -11.18 9.94 2.44
C HIS A 25 -10.28 8.80 2.86
N ARG A 26 -10.50 7.64 2.27
CA ARG A 26 -9.68 6.46 2.50
C ARG A 26 -9.31 5.83 1.17
N ILE A 27 -8.02 5.52 1.01
CA ILE A 27 -7.50 4.92 -0.22
C ILE A 27 -6.73 3.65 0.09
N THR A 28 -6.65 2.76 -0.89
CA THR A 28 -5.75 1.61 -0.85
C THR A 28 -4.58 1.90 -1.80
N VAL A 29 -3.36 1.69 -1.32
CA VAL A 29 -2.15 1.88 -2.12
C VAL A 29 -1.43 0.54 -2.23
N PHE A 30 -1.31 0.05 -3.46
CA PHE A 30 -0.47 -1.10 -3.75
C PHE A 30 0.97 -0.60 -3.83
N THR A 31 1.83 -1.12 -2.97
CA THR A 31 3.16 -0.57 -2.73
C THR A 31 4.26 -1.63 -2.83
N ASP A 32 5.45 -1.17 -3.19
CA ASP A 32 6.66 -2.00 -3.26
C ASP A 32 7.77 -1.26 -2.52
N VAL A 33 8.41 -1.92 -1.55
CA VAL A 33 9.47 -1.29 -0.74
C VAL A 33 10.72 -0.94 -1.54
N ASP A 34 10.89 -1.53 -2.73
CA ASP A 34 12.02 -1.24 -3.63
C ASP A 34 11.68 -0.18 -4.68
N CYS A 35 10.52 0.44 -4.59
CA CYS A 35 10.05 1.44 -5.54
C CYS A 35 10.33 2.85 -5.02
N GLY A 36 11.04 3.68 -5.81
CA GLY A 36 11.39 5.05 -5.42
C GLY A 36 10.18 5.94 -5.18
N TYR A 37 9.19 5.92 -6.06
CA TYR A 37 7.98 6.72 -5.88
C TYR A 37 7.08 6.22 -4.75
N CYS A 38 7.12 4.92 -4.45
CA CYS A 38 6.44 4.38 -3.26
C CYS A 38 7.07 4.93 -1.98
N ARG A 39 8.40 5.03 -1.96
CA ARG A 39 9.13 5.63 -0.83
C ARG A 39 8.81 7.11 -0.70
N LYS A 40 8.74 7.82 -1.81
CA LYS A 40 8.35 9.24 -1.83
C LYS A 40 6.96 9.44 -1.25
N LEU A 41 6.00 8.63 -1.66
CA LEU A 41 4.64 8.69 -1.13
C LEU A 41 4.65 8.48 0.38
N HIS A 42 5.37 7.48 0.86
CA HIS A 42 5.43 7.17 2.29
C HIS A 42 6.10 8.27 3.10
N ASP A 43 7.13 8.93 2.54
CA ASP A 43 7.77 10.08 3.20
C ASP A 43 6.78 11.21 3.47
N GLN A 44 5.72 11.28 2.70
CA GLN A 44 4.67 12.30 2.82
C GLN A 44 3.42 11.81 3.54
N ILE A 45 3.51 10.67 4.24
CA ILE A 45 2.33 10.06 4.90
C ILE A 45 1.61 11.03 5.83
N GLY A 46 2.38 11.85 6.56
CA GLY A 46 1.82 12.86 7.46
C GLY A 46 1.06 13.95 6.72
N GLU A 47 1.50 14.32 5.52
CA GLU A 47 0.83 15.34 4.71
C GLU A 47 -0.50 14.83 4.18
N TYR A 48 -0.56 13.56 3.72
CA TYR A 48 -1.82 12.96 3.33
C TYR A 48 -2.79 12.91 4.52
N ASN A 49 -2.30 12.48 5.68
CA ASN A 49 -3.13 12.41 6.89
C ASN A 49 -3.66 13.78 7.32
N LYS A 50 -2.85 14.84 7.20
CA LYS A 50 -3.31 16.21 7.51
C LYS A 50 -4.46 16.66 6.64
N LEU A 51 -4.52 16.16 5.42
CA LEU A 51 -5.61 16.45 4.48
C LEU A 51 -6.82 15.53 4.66
N GLY A 52 -6.80 14.69 5.69
CA GLY A 52 -7.91 13.79 5.96
C GLY A 52 -7.89 12.50 5.16
N ILE A 53 -6.75 12.18 4.52
CA ILE A 53 -6.61 10.96 3.71
C ILE A 53 -5.94 9.88 4.54
N SER A 54 -6.67 8.80 4.80
CA SER A 54 -6.12 7.59 5.40
C SER A 54 -5.66 6.64 4.31
N ILE A 55 -4.53 5.97 4.55
CA ILE A 55 -3.90 5.09 3.57
C ILE A 55 -3.82 3.67 4.10
N ASP A 56 -4.38 2.74 3.34
CA ASP A 56 -4.25 1.30 3.57
C ASP A 56 -3.26 0.74 2.56
N TYR A 57 -2.15 0.17 3.01
CA TYR A 57 -1.18 -0.43 2.11
C TYR A 57 -1.49 -1.89 1.84
N ALA A 58 -1.49 -2.25 0.56
CA ALA A 58 -1.45 -3.62 0.09
C ALA A 58 -0.07 -3.87 -0.54
N ALA A 59 0.44 -5.07 -0.40
CA ALA A 59 1.78 -5.40 -0.89
C ALA A 59 1.77 -5.75 -2.38
N TYR A 60 2.68 -5.15 -3.13
CA TYR A 60 2.85 -5.47 -4.54
C TYR A 60 4.33 -5.49 -4.91
N PRO A 61 5.06 -6.56 -4.53
CA PRO A 61 6.47 -6.71 -4.93
C PRO A 61 6.53 -6.93 -6.44
N ARG A 62 6.95 -5.90 -7.19
CA ARG A 62 6.96 -5.92 -8.66
C ARG A 62 7.80 -7.05 -9.25
N SER A 63 8.85 -7.44 -8.55
CA SER A 63 9.71 -8.55 -8.98
C SER A 63 9.05 -9.93 -8.84
N GLY A 64 7.95 -10.03 -8.10
CA GLY A 64 7.16 -11.25 -8.01
C GLY A 64 7.31 -12.01 -6.70
N ILE A 65 6.52 -13.07 -6.58
CA ILE A 65 6.54 -13.96 -5.42
C ILE A 65 7.88 -14.71 -5.39
N GLY A 66 8.45 -14.87 -4.19
CA GLY A 66 9.70 -15.60 -4.00
C GLY A 66 10.97 -14.78 -4.20
N THR A 67 10.83 -13.47 -4.42
CA THR A 67 11.98 -12.56 -4.60
C THR A 67 12.37 -11.89 -3.29
N ASN A 68 13.48 -11.13 -3.29
CA ASN A 68 13.91 -10.37 -2.11
C ASN A 68 12.85 -9.37 -1.66
N ALA A 69 12.22 -8.67 -2.60
CA ALA A 69 11.15 -7.72 -2.27
C ALA A 69 9.98 -8.42 -1.58
N PHE A 70 9.59 -9.58 -2.09
CA PHE A 70 8.56 -10.42 -1.47
C PHE A 70 8.93 -10.77 -0.02
N THR A 71 10.14 -11.27 0.20
CA THR A 71 10.63 -11.65 1.54
C THR A 71 10.64 -10.45 2.50
N LYS A 72 11.11 -9.30 2.04
CA LYS A 72 11.08 -8.07 2.86
C LYS A 72 9.67 -7.71 3.27
N MET A 73 8.74 -7.75 2.33
CA MET A 73 7.35 -7.35 2.60
C MET A 73 6.64 -8.36 3.49
N VAL A 74 6.85 -9.65 3.29
CA VAL A 74 6.35 -10.68 4.21
C VAL A 74 6.87 -10.40 5.63
N SER A 75 8.15 -10.11 5.75
CA SER A 75 8.79 -9.85 7.05
C SER A 75 8.16 -8.64 7.76
N ALA A 76 7.84 -7.58 7.01
CA ALA A 76 7.18 -6.40 7.57
C ALA A 76 5.76 -6.72 8.02
N TRP A 77 4.99 -7.41 7.19
CA TRP A 77 3.60 -7.76 7.52
C TRP A 77 3.51 -8.73 8.68
N CYS A 78 4.52 -9.61 8.85
CA CYS A 78 4.56 -10.60 9.94
C CYS A 78 5.24 -10.07 11.21
N SER A 79 5.70 -8.83 11.20
CA SER A 79 6.35 -8.19 12.34
C SER A 79 5.35 -7.90 13.46
N VAL A 80 5.83 -7.82 14.70
CA VAL A 80 5.00 -7.39 15.84
C VAL A 80 4.57 -5.93 15.72
N ASN A 81 5.36 -5.12 14.99
CA ASN A 81 5.01 -3.74 14.68
C ASN A 81 5.14 -3.50 13.17
N PRO A 82 4.12 -3.86 12.40
CA PRO A 82 4.18 -3.73 10.94
C PRO A 82 4.38 -2.29 10.45
N HIS A 83 3.81 -1.30 11.14
CA HIS A 83 3.97 0.12 10.79
C HIS A 83 5.45 0.52 10.79
N LYS A 84 6.13 0.21 11.89
CA LYS A 84 7.56 0.52 12.03
C LYS A 84 8.39 -0.27 11.02
N ALA A 85 8.12 -1.55 10.87
CA ALA A 85 8.86 -2.41 9.94
C ALA A 85 8.73 -1.92 8.49
N LEU A 86 7.52 -1.59 8.06
CA LEU A 86 7.30 -1.07 6.72
C LEU A 86 7.98 0.28 6.50
N THR A 87 7.88 1.17 7.48
CA THR A 87 8.55 2.48 7.43
C THR A 87 10.07 2.33 7.35
N ASP A 88 10.64 1.43 8.14
CA ASP A 88 12.09 1.17 8.10
C ASP A 88 12.53 0.66 6.72
N LEU A 89 11.79 -0.28 6.15
CA LEU A 89 12.08 -0.77 4.78
C LEU A 89 12.02 0.35 3.75
N LYS A 90 11.03 1.22 3.85
CA LYS A 90 10.86 2.34 2.92
C LYS A 90 11.95 3.41 3.09
N LYS A 91 12.64 3.42 4.21
CA LYS A 91 13.83 4.24 4.45
C LYS A 91 15.12 3.55 4.00
N GLY A 92 15.02 2.36 3.43
CA GLY A 92 16.19 1.59 2.99
C GLY A 92 16.89 0.83 4.10
N LYS A 93 16.29 0.73 5.28
CA LYS A 93 16.85 -0.02 6.40
C LYS A 93 16.54 -1.51 6.25
N GLU A 94 17.41 -2.33 6.81
CA GLU A 94 17.16 -3.77 6.89
C GLU A 94 16.28 -4.08 8.10
N ILE A 95 15.44 -5.10 7.98
CA ILE A 95 14.67 -5.63 9.10
C ILE A 95 14.92 -7.14 9.20
N ASN A 96 14.62 -7.71 10.37
CA ASN A 96 14.76 -9.14 10.56
C ASN A 96 13.79 -9.90 9.66
N VAL A 97 14.28 -10.97 9.02
CA VAL A 97 13.44 -11.85 8.22
C VAL A 97 12.47 -12.58 9.14
N LYS A 98 11.19 -12.53 8.81
CA LYS A 98 10.15 -13.19 9.56
C LYS A 98 9.06 -13.68 8.64
N PHE A 99 8.67 -14.94 8.78
CA PHE A 99 7.57 -15.51 8.04
C PHE A 99 6.44 -15.87 8.99
N CYS A 100 5.22 -15.68 8.56
CA CYS A 100 4.05 -16.18 9.26
C CYS A 100 3.17 -16.95 8.27
N GLU A 101 2.47 -17.95 8.77
CA GLU A 101 1.78 -18.94 7.96
C GLU A 101 0.70 -18.30 7.07
N ASN A 102 0.00 -17.31 7.59
CA ASN A 102 -1.10 -16.65 6.90
C ASN A 102 -0.71 -15.27 6.33
N GLN A 103 0.56 -15.11 5.93
CA GLN A 103 1.01 -13.86 5.30
C GLN A 103 0.13 -13.53 4.07
N PRO A 104 -0.31 -12.28 3.91
CA PRO A 104 -1.24 -11.94 2.85
C PRO A 104 -0.60 -11.43 1.55
N ILE A 105 0.73 -11.40 1.48
CA ILE A 105 1.43 -10.73 0.37
C ILE A 105 1.15 -11.40 -0.97
N ALA A 106 1.17 -12.74 -1.02
CA ALA A 106 0.88 -13.47 -2.25
C ALA A 106 -0.54 -13.17 -2.75
N LYS A 107 -1.50 -13.09 -1.83
CA LYS A 107 -2.90 -12.76 -2.16
C LYS A 107 -3.01 -11.32 -2.67
N HIS A 108 -2.38 -10.36 -2.01
CA HIS A 108 -2.35 -8.97 -2.46
C HIS A 108 -1.77 -8.86 -3.87
N TYR A 109 -0.66 -9.55 -4.11
CA TYR A 109 -0.01 -9.56 -5.41
C TYR A 109 -0.94 -10.11 -6.49
N THR A 110 -1.59 -11.24 -6.22
CA THR A 110 -2.51 -11.88 -7.17
C THR A 110 -3.70 -10.95 -7.47
N ILE A 111 -4.25 -10.29 -6.45
CA ILE A 111 -5.34 -9.32 -6.62
C ILE A 111 -4.88 -8.16 -7.47
N GLY A 112 -3.69 -7.60 -7.19
CA GLY A 112 -3.13 -6.50 -7.97
C GLY A 112 -2.98 -6.84 -9.44
N LYS A 113 -2.53 -8.07 -9.75
CA LYS A 113 -2.45 -8.55 -11.13
C LYS A 113 -3.82 -8.60 -11.80
N LYS A 114 -4.83 -9.09 -11.10
CA LYS A 114 -6.19 -9.21 -11.64
C LYS A 114 -6.82 -7.87 -11.97
N ILE A 115 -6.57 -6.84 -11.18
CA ILE A 115 -7.11 -5.50 -11.44
C ILE A 115 -6.27 -4.69 -12.43
N GLY A 116 -5.17 -5.26 -12.91
CA GLY A 116 -4.38 -4.65 -13.98
C GLY A 116 -3.32 -3.66 -13.51
N ILE A 117 -2.82 -3.81 -12.28
CA ILE A 117 -1.72 -2.97 -11.79
C ILE A 117 -0.45 -3.31 -12.59
N SER A 118 0.08 -2.30 -13.29
CA SER A 118 1.29 -2.43 -14.11
C SER A 118 2.51 -1.74 -13.52
N GLY A 119 2.33 -0.99 -12.44
CA GLY A 119 3.41 -0.28 -11.77
C GLY A 119 2.98 0.18 -10.39
N THR A 120 3.93 0.67 -9.60
CA THR A 120 3.68 1.14 -8.24
C THR A 120 4.21 2.56 -8.06
N PRO A 121 3.65 3.35 -7.13
CA PRO A 121 2.44 3.02 -6.37
C PRO A 121 1.20 2.99 -7.27
N ALA A 122 0.21 2.22 -6.90
CA ALA A 122 -1.09 2.23 -7.55
C ALA A 122 -2.15 2.52 -6.50
N ILE A 123 -2.92 3.57 -6.73
CA ILE A 123 -3.89 4.08 -5.77
C ILE A 123 -5.28 3.64 -6.20
N ILE A 124 -6.03 3.06 -5.27
CA ILE A 124 -7.42 2.70 -5.51
C ILE A 124 -8.30 3.49 -4.55
N THR A 125 -9.23 4.26 -5.10
CA THR A 125 -10.16 5.06 -4.30
C THR A 125 -11.27 4.18 -3.74
N SER A 126 -11.99 4.69 -2.74
CA SER A 126 -13.10 3.95 -2.14
C SER A 126 -14.23 3.66 -3.14
N SER A 127 -14.32 4.43 -4.23
CA SER A 127 -15.28 4.16 -5.31
C SER A 127 -14.78 3.12 -6.31
N GLY A 128 -13.54 2.64 -6.15
CA GLY A 128 -12.95 1.62 -7.02
C GLY A 128 -12.19 2.16 -8.23
N GLU A 129 -11.94 3.46 -8.28
CA GLU A 129 -11.15 4.07 -9.36
C GLU A 129 -9.67 3.76 -9.16
N LEU A 130 -9.00 3.29 -10.21
CA LEU A 130 -7.56 3.04 -10.21
C LEU A 130 -6.84 4.28 -10.73
N LEU A 131 -6.00 4.87 -9.88
CA LEU A 131 -5.15 6.01 -10.21
C LEU A 131 -3.72 5.51 -10.27
N PRO A 132 -3.13 5.33 -11.47
CA PRO A 132 -1.77 4.79 -11.55
C PRO A 132 -0.72 5.85 -11.24
N GLY A 133 0.34 5.42 -10.54
CA GLY A 133 1.49 6.25 -10.26
C GLY A 133 1.36 7.12 -9.03
N TYR A 134 2.41 7.89 -8.80
CA TYR A 134 2.51 8.81 -7.67
C TYR A 134 1.63 10.04 -7.92
N ILE A 135 0.89 10.45 -6.90
CA ILE A 135 0.10 11.69 -6.89
C ILE A 135 0.42 12.40 -5.58
N SER A 136 0.79 13.69 -5.65
CA SER A 136 1.12 14.47 -4.46
C SER A 136 -0.10 14.60 -3.54
N PRO A 137 0.13 14.88 -2.23
CA PRO A 137 -0.99 15.03 -1.30
C PRO A 137 -2.05 16.02 -1.75
N ASP A 138 -1.64 17.22 -2.15
CA ASP A 138 -2.58 18.26 -2.57
C ASP A 138 -3.37 17.86 -3.82
N GLU A 139 -2.68 17.30 -4.81
CA GLU A 139 -3.32 16.89 -6.05
C GLU A 139 -4.29 15.73 -5.81
N LEU A 140 -3.90 14.79 -4.97
CA LEU A 140 -4.77 13.66 -4.62
C LEU A 140 -6.02 14.15 -3.90
N TYR A 141 -5.85 15.06 -2.94
CA TYR A 141 -6.98 15.62 -2.21
C TYR A 141 -7.99 16.28 -3.16
N LYS A 142 -7.48 17.06 -4.13
CA LYS A 142 -8.35 17.69 -5.15
C LYS A 142 -9.14 16.66 -5.93
N ARG A 143 -8.51 15.58 -6.34
CA ARG A 143 -9.17 14.51 -7.10
C ARG A 143 -10.23 13.79 -6.26
N LEU A 144 -9.93 13.52 -5.00
CA LEU A 144 -10.85 12.77 -4.13
C LEU A 144 -12.10 13.57 -3.76
N ARG A 145 -11.97 14.88 -3.61
CA ARG A 145 -13.12 15.72 -3.26
C ARG A 145 -13.91 16.20 -4.48
N GLY A 146 -13.28 16.14 -5.63
CA GLY A 146 -13.82 16.66 -6.89
C GLY A 146 -14.77 15.76 -7.55
#